data_60604c0db7cc167047259cf8ce6592ba
#
_entry.id   60604c0db7cc167047259cf8ce6592ba
#
_cell.length_a   1.000
_cell.length_b   1.000
_cell.length_c   1.000
_cell.angle_alpha   90.00
_cell.angle_beta   90.00
_cell.angle_gamma   90.00
#
_symmetry.space_group_name_H-M   'P 1'
#
loop_
_entity.id
_entity.type
_entity.pdbx_description
1 polymer ?
#
loop_
_entity_poly.entity_id
_entity_poly.type
_entity_poly.pdbx_seq_one_letter_code
_entity_poly.pdbx_strand_id
1 'polypeptide(L)'
;MGLEQTLDDALKTAIKDKDLRTADVVRMIKSRLTERRTAKGFAGTVDDALVRDVIGAYRKQLQKALVEFEKAGERGAAQAAQLRFEIAYCERFLPRGLDEDALRALVQERLAALGITDVKQLGRLVGDVMKSHKGQVEAADVKRVAESLLA
;
A
#
# COMPACT_ATOMS: atom_id res chain seq x y z
N MET A 1 16.93 8.85 -11.40
CA MET A 1 16.98 7.39 -11.29
C MET A 1 15.61 6.84 -10.96
N GLY A 2 15.23 5.75 -11.60
CA GLY A 2 13.94 5.12 -11.34
C GLY A 2 13.93 4.28 -10.08
N LEU A 3 12.74 3.91 -9.61
CA LEU A 3 12.57 3.07 -8.43
C LEU A 3 13.17 1.68 -8.59
N GLU A 4 13.13 1.11 -9.79
CA GLU A 4 13.77 -0.19 -10.06
C GLU A 4 15.27 -0.12 -9.79
N GLN A 5 15.93 0.93 -10.25
CA GLN A 5 17.35 1.14 -9.99
C GLN A 5 17.60 1.36 -8.50
N THR A 6 16.75 2.09 -7.81
CA THR A 6 16.84 2.30 -6.37
C THR A 6 16.79 0.95 -5.63
N LEU A 7 15.90 0.04 -6.05
CA LEU A 7 15.82 -1.30 -5.47
C LEU A 7 17.09 -2.12 -5.73
N ASP A 8 17.63 -2.04 -6.94
CA ASP A 8 18.87 -2.74 -7.28
C ASP A 8 20.05 -2.26 -6.42
N ASP A 9 20.15 -0.94 -6.24
CA ASP A 9 21.20 -0.34 -5.41
C ASP A 9 21.02 -0.70 -3.94
N ALA A 10 19.77 -0.71 -3.46
CA ALA A 10 19.46 -1.11 -2.09
C ALA A 10 19.83 -2.57 -1.83
N LEU A 11 19.62 -3.45 -2.81
CA LEU A 11 20.01 -4.86 -2.68
C LEU A 11 21.52 -5.02 -2.61
N LYS A 12 22.24 -4.33 -3.48
CA LYS A 12 23.71 -4.36 -3.47
C LYS A 12 24.28 -3.88 -2.14
N THR A 13 23.75 -2.78 -1.63
CA THR A 13 24.17 -2.22 -0.34
C THR A 13 23.87 -3.19 0.80
N ALA A 14 22.66 -3.77 0.81
CA ALA A 14 22.25 -4.71 1.85
C ALA A 14 23.14 -5.96 1.86
N ILE A 15 23.49 -6.49 0.69
CA ILE A 15 24.39 -7.65 0.57
C ILE A 15 25.78 -7.29 1.10
N LYS A 16 26.30 -6.13 0.71
CA LYS A 16 27.60 -5.64 1.15
C LYS A 16 27.67 -5.46 2.67
N ASP A 17 26.61 -4.91 3.24
CA ASP A 17 26.51 -4.63 4.68
C ASP A 17 26.05 -5.86 5.49
N LYS A 18 25.83 -6.98 4.84
CA LYS A 18 25.32 -8.21 5.45
C LYS A 18 23.96 -8.00 6.14
N ASP A 19 23.18 -7.07 5.65
CA ASP A 19 21.82 -6.78 6.11
C ASP A 19 20.83 -7.74 5.40
N LEU A 20 20.71 -8.95 5.95
CA LEU A 20 19.90 -10.01 5.37
C LEU A 20 18.41 -9.66 5.35
N ARG A 21 17.92 -8.93 6.34
CA ARG A 21 16.50 -8.54 6.41
C ARG A 21 16.13 -7.65 5.25
N THR A 22 16.90 -6.62 4.99
CA THR A 22 16.67 -5.72 3.86
C THR A 22 16.86 -6.45 2.53
N ALA A 23 17.90 -7.28 2.41
CA ALA A 23 18.13 -8.04 1.18
C ALA A 23 16.96 -8.94 0.84
N ASP A 24 16.38 -9.61 1.82
CA ASP A 24 15.23 -10.51 1.61
C ASP A 24 13.98 -9.75 1.16
N VAL A 25 13.69 -8.61 1.76
CA VAL A 25 12.54 -7.77 1.36
C VAL A 25 12.71 -7.30 -0.08
N VAL A 26 13.89 -6.78 -0.42
CA VAL A 26 14.15 -6.27 -1.78
C VAL A 26 14.07 -7.40 -2.80
N ARG A 27 14.62 -8.56 -2.50
CA ARG A 27 14.53 -9.74 -3.38
C ARG A 27 13.08 -10.13 -3.63
N MET A 28 12.23 -10.10 -2.60
CA MET A 28 10.83 -10.43 -2.72
C MET A 28 10.09 -9.43 -3.61
N ILE A 29 10.35 -8.14 -3.42
CA ILE A 29 9.79 -7.10 -4.29
C ILE A 29 10.22 -7.31 -5.74
N LYS A 30 11.49 -7.56 -5.97
CA LYS A 30 12.02 -7.80 -7.32
C LYS A 30 11.42 -9.07 -7.95
N SER A 31 11.20 -10.11 -7.17
CA SER A 31 10.54 -11.32 -7.62
C SER A 31 9.12 -11.04 -8.10
N ARG A 32 8.35 -10.27 -7.33
CA ARG A 32 6.99 -9.86 -7.69
C ARG A 32 6.99 -9.00 -8.96
N LEU A 33 7.98 -8.13 -9.09
CA LEU A 33 8.14 -7.29 -10.27
C LEU A 33 8.42 -8.15 -11.52
N THR A 34 9.27 -9.17 -11.38
CA THR A 34 9.57 -10.11 -12.45
C THR A 34 8.30 -10.89 -12.86
N GLU A 35 7.50 -11.33 -11.91
CA GLU A 35 6.22 -11.97 -12.19
C GLU A 35 5.30 -11.08 -13.04
N ARG A 36 5.22 -9.81 -12.70
CA ARG A 36 4.41 -8.85 -13.48
C ARG A 36 4.97 -8.64 -14.89
N ARG A 37 6.30 -8.53 -15.00
CA ARG A 37 6.98 -8.33 -16.30
C ARG A 37 6.81 -9.51 -17.23
N THR A 38 6.77 -10.73 -16.69
CA THR A 38 6.65 -11.96 -17.46
C THR A 38 5.23 -12.48 -17.58
N ALA A 39 4.26 -11.79 -16.99
CA ALA A 39 2.85 -12.20 -17.07
C ALA A 39 2.34 -12.11 -18.51
N LYS A 40 1.49 -13.08 -18.86
CA LYS A 40 0.86 -13.10 -20.18
C LYS A 40 0.06 -11.81 -20.41
N GLY A 41 0.29 -11.18 -21.54
CA GLY A 41 -0.39 -9.93 -21.88
C GLY A 41 0.31 -8.67 -21.41
N PHE A 42 1.44 -8.78 -20.71
CA PHE A 42 2.20 -7.61 -20.33
C PHE A 42 2.81 -6.97 -21.58
N ALA A 43 2.45 -5.73 -21.83
CA ALA A 43 2.97 -4.94 -22.95
C ALA A 43 3.35 -3.57 -22.41
N GLY A 44 4.63 -3.28 -22.33
CA GLY A 44 5.12 -2.01 -21.83
C GLY A 44 6.45 -2.11 -21.13
N THR A 45 6.84 -1.01 -20.50
CA THR A 45 8.07 -0.93 -19.75
C THR A 45 7.78 -0.94 -18.26
N VAL A 46 8.78 -1.32 -17.47
CA VAL A 46 8.70 -1.22 -16.02
C VAL A 46 9.02 0.23 -15.65
N ASP A 47 7.98 0.98 -15.30
CA ASP A 47 8.12 2.35 -14.83
C ASP A 47 7.90 2.43 -13.31
N ASP A 48 8.09 3.63 -12.74
CA ASP A 48 7.92 3.84 -11.31
C ASP A 48 6.49 3.57 -10.84
N ALA A 49 5.49 3.85 -11.67
CA ALA A 49 4.10 3.58 -11.34
C ALA A 49 3.85 2.07 -11.18
N LEU A 50 4.42 1.26 -12.06
CA LEU A 50 4.31 -0.19 -11.95
C LEU A 50 5.04 -0.71 -10.70
N VAL A 51 6.23 -0.19 -10.41
CA VAL A 51 6.98 -0.57 -9.22
C VAL A 51 6.19 -0.26 -7.96
N ARG A 52 5.59 0.93 -7.85
CA ARG A 52 4.74 1.29 -6.72
C ARG A 52 3.52 0.40 -6.60
N ASP A 53 2.90 0.05 -7.71
CA ASP A 53 1.74 -0.85 -7.73
C ASP A 53 2.10 -2.24 -7.16
N VAL A 54 3.23 -2.78 -7.59
CA VAL A 54 3.74 -4.07 -7.10
C VAL A 54 4.03 -4.00 -5.60
N ILE A 55 4.72 -2.95 -5.15
CA ILE A 55 5.05 -2.76 -3.74
C ILE A 55 3.79 -2.59 -2.90
N GLY A 56 2.81 -1.83 -3.39
CA GLY A 56 1.54 -1.63 -2.69
C GLY A 56 0.75 -2.93 -2.52
N ALA A 57 0.69 -3.75 -3.57
CA ALA A 57 0.03 -5.06 -3.51
C ALA A 57 0.74 -6.00 -2.54
N TYR A 58 2.06 -6.00 -2.56
CA TYR A 58 2.87 -6.79 -1.63
C TYR A 58 2.65 -6.35 -0.18
N ARG A 59 2.66 -5.05 0.08
CA ARG A 59 2.37 -4.50 1.41
C ARG A 59 1.02 -4.98 1.94
N LYS A 60 -0.01 -4.99 1.10
CA LYS A 60 -1.35 -5.48 1.50
C LYS A 60 -1.31 -6.95 1.92
N GLN A 61 -0.58 -7.78 1.19
CA GLN A 61 -0.41 -9.18 1.55
C GLN A 61 0.29 -9.34 2.90
N LEU A 62 1.34 -8.54 3.13
CA LEU A 62 2.07 -8.53 4.40
C LEU A 62 1.18 -8.11 5.56
N GLN A 63 0.33 -7.09 5.35
CA GLN A 63 -0.60 -6.62 6.38
C GLN A 63 -1.61 -7.69 6.77
N LYS A 64 -2.13 -8.44 5.80
CA LYS A 64 -3.04 -9.56 6.05
C LYS A 64 -2.35 -10.67 6.85
N ALA A 65 -1.13 -11.01 6.47
CA ALA A 65 -0.34 -12.02 7.18
C ALA A 65 -0.04 -11.56 8.61
N LEU A 66 0.28 -10.28 8.80
CA LEU A 66 0.56 -9.71 10.12
C LEU A 66 -0.61 -9.91 11.07
N VAL A 67 -1.84 -9.66 10.62
CA VAL A 67 -3.03 -9.87 11.44
C VAL A 67 -3.09 -11.30 11.97
N GLU A 68 -2.82 -12.29 11.11
CA GLU A 68 -2.86 -13.69 11.51
C GLU A 68 -1.77 -14.05 12.52
N PHE A 69 -0.54 -13.53 12.32
CA PHE A 69 0.55 -13.80 13.26
C PHE A 69 0.35 -13.07 14.61
N GLU A 70 -0.27 -11.89 14.59
CA GLU A 70 -0.62 -11.20 15.83
C GLU A 70 -1.67 -11.96 16.64
N LYS A 71 -2.64 -12.59 15.97
CA LYS A 71 -3.64 -13.45 16.62
C LYS A 71 -3.01 -14.68 17.28
N ALA A 72 -1.89 -15.16 16.74
CA ALA A 72 -1.17 -16.30 17.30
C ALA A 72 -0.40 -15.95 18.59
N GLY A 73 -0.33 -14.68 18.98
CA GLY A 73 0.35 -14.24 20.20
C GLY A 73 1.85 -14.53 20.17
N GLU A 74 2.37 -15.10 21.24
CA GLU A 74 3.80 -15.39 21.36
C GLU A 74 4.36 -16.29 20.27
N ARG A 75 3.56 -17.24 19.79
CA ARG A 75 3.98 -18.17 18.73
C ARG A 75 4.27 -17.42 17.43
N GLY A 76 3.56 -16.32 17.17
CA GLY A 76 3.71 -15.52 15.96
C GLY A 76 4.60 -14.30 16.13
N ALA A 77 5.15 -14.07 17.33
CA ALA A 77 5.83 -12.80 17.64
C ALA A 77 7.03 -12.50 16.73
N ALA A 78 7.86 -13.51 16.45
CA ALA A 78 9.04 -13.34 15.58
C ALA A 78 8.63 -13.03 14.14
N GLN A 79 7.65 -13.75 13.61
CA GLN A 79 7.11 -13.53 12.29
C GLN A 79 6.42 -12.17 12.19
N ALA A 80 5.65 -11.78 13.22
CA ALA A 80 5.01 -10.47 13.26
C ALA A 80 6.03 -9.34 13.21
N ALA A 81 7.14 -9.47 13.96
CA ALA A 81 8.22 -8.46 13.94
C ALA A 81 8.85 -8.35 12.55
N GLN A 82 9.10 -9.48 11.87
CA GLN A 82 9.64 -9.49 10.52
C GLN A 82 8.67 -8.84 9.53
N LEU A 83 7.38 -9.16 9.64
CA LEU A 83 6.35 -8.58 8.77
C LEU A 83 6.25 -7.06 8.97
N ARG A 84 6.32 -6.58 10.20
CA ARG A 84 6.32 -5.13 10.47
C ARG A 84 7.52 -4.44 9.83
N PHE A 85 8.68 -5.07 9.88
CA PHE A 85 9.88 -4.55 9.21
C PHE A 85 9.67 -4.46 7.70
N GLU A 86 9.15 -5.52 7.08
CA GLU A 86 8.90 -5.57 5.64
C GLU A 86 7.86 -4.53 5.20
N ILE A 87 6.79 -4.38 5.97
CA ILE A 87 5.75 -3.37 5.72
C ILE A 87 6.35 -1.97 5.76
N ALA A 88 7.11 -1.66 6.81
CA ALA A 88 7.76 -0.35 6.94
C ALA A 88 8.73 -0.08 5.78
N TYR A 89 9.43 -1.10 5.32
CA TYR A 89 10.33 -0.97 4.17
C TYR A 89 9.55 -0.64 2.90
N CYS A 90 8.45 -1.34 2.64
CA CYS A 90 7.58 -1.06 1.49
C CYS A 90 7.04 0.37 1.51
N GLU A 91 6.68 0.87 2.68
CA GLU A 91 6.10 2.21 2.83
C GLU A 91 7.04 3.33 2.45
N ARG A 92 8.35 3.09 2.45
CA ARG A 92 9.34 4.08 1.97
C ARG A 92 9.15 4.47 0.52
N PHE A 93 8.60 3.58 -0.30
CA PHE A 93 8.45 3.76 -1.74
C PHE A 93 7.05 4.18 -2.14
N LEU A 94 6.12 4.23 -1.19
CA LEU A 94 4.72 4.51 -1.45
C LEU A 94 4.37 5.95 -1.06
N PRO A 95 3.36 6.55 -1.71
CA PRO A 95 2.87 7.85 -1.27
C PRO A 95 2.44 7.78 0.19
N ARG A 96 2.72 8.84 0.93
CA ARG A 96 2.27 8.94 2.31
C ARG A 96 0.75 8.95 2.33
N GLY A 97 0.14 8.08 3.15
CA GLY A 97 -1.30 8.06 3.35
C GLY A 97 -1.78 9.34 4.03
N LEU A 98 -3.04 9.68 3.84
CA LEU A 98 -3.66 10.82 4.52
C LEU A 98 -3.88 10.47 6.00
N ASP A 99 -3.60 11.43 6.90
CA ASP A 99 -3.98 11.28 8.29
C ASP A 99 -5.51 11.44 8.46
N GLU A 100 -6.02 11.17 9.66
CA GLU A 100 -7.46 11.20 9.91
C GLU A 100 -8.09 12.56 9.62
N ASP A 101 -7.42 13.65 9.98
CA ASP A 101 -7.93 15.00 9.73
C ASP A 101 -7.96 15.35 8.26
N ALA A 102 -6.91 15.00 7.52
CA ALA A 102 -6.83 15.21 6.08
C ALA A 102 -7.86 14.36 5.34
N LEU A 103 -8.05 13.11 5.76
CA LEU A 103 -9.07 12.21 5.20
C LEU A 103 -10.47 12.78 5.43
N ARG A 104 -10.76 13.25 6.63
CA ARG A 104 -12.05 13.82 6.99
C ARG A 104 -12.36 15.05 6.13
N ALA A 105 -11.37 15.95 5.98
CA ALA A 105 -11.50 17.14 5.14
C ALA A 105 -11.76 16.77 3.67
N LEU A 106 -11.06 15.80 3.14
CA LEU A 106 -11.24 15.31 1.78
C LEU A 106 -12.64 14.74 1.57
N VAL A 107 -13.09 13.87 2.46
CA VAL A 107 -14.41 13.24 2.38
C VAL A 107 -15.51 14.30 2.46
N GLN A 108 -15.37 15.25 3.38
CA GLN A 108 -16.34 16.35 3.55
C GLN A 108 -16.46 17.20 2.28
N GLU A 109 -15.32 17.56 1.68
CA GLU A 109 -15.26 18.30 0.42
C GLU A 109 -15.95 17.52 -0.71
N ARG A 110 -15.66 16.23 -0.84
CA ARG A 110 -16.20 15.42 -1.92
C ARG A 110 -17.70 15.16 -1.75
N LEU A 111 -18.16 14.98 -0.51
CA LEU A 111 -19.60 14.87 -0.22
C LEU A 111 -20.35 16.12 -0.72
N ALA A 112 -19.82 17.29 -0.40
CA ALA A 112 -20.42 18.56 -0.83
C ALA A 112 -20.40 18.73 -2.35
N ALA A 113 -19.26 18.43 -2.98
CA ALA A 113 -19.08 18.56 -4.43
C ALA A 113 -19.99 17.64 -5.22
N LEU A 114 -20.25 16.42 -4.71
CA LEU A 114 -21.12 15.44 -5.36
C LEU A 114 -22.59 15.56 -4.94
N GLY A 115 -22.89 16.42 -3.97
CA GLY A 115 -24.25 16.60 -3.47
C GLY A 115 -24.80 15.37 -2.74
N ILE A 116 -23.92 14.59 -2.10
CA ILE A 116 -24.30 13.38 -1.39
C ILE A 116 -24.77 13.72 0.01
N THR A 117 -26.00 13.30 0.35
CA THR A 117 -26.61 13.54 1.66
C THR A 117 -27.11 12.25 2.31
N ASP A 118 -27.05 11.12 1.61
CA ASP A 118 -27.57 9.84 2.03
C ASP A 118 -26.49 8.76 1.96
N VAL A 119 -26.44 7.91 2.99
CA VAL A 119 -25.51 6.77 3.06
C VAL A 119 -25.66 5.79 1.88
N LYS A 120 -26.84 5.76 1.25
CA LYS A 120 -27.08 4.93 0.07
C LYS A 120 -26.24 5.34 -1.13
N GLN A 121 -25.72 6.54 -1.14
CA GLN A 121 -24.90 7.10 -2.22
C GLN A 121 -23.39 6.96 -1.99
N LEU A 122 -22.97 6.28 -0.92
CA LEU A 122 -21.56 6.17 -0.54
C LEU A 122 -20.69 5.45 -1.58
N GLY A 123 -21.26 4.52 -2.35
CA GLY A 123 -20.52 3.86 -3.44
C GLY A 123 -19.99 4.85 -4.46
N ARG A 124 -20.75 5.87 -4.76
CA ARG A 124 -20.37 6.95 -5.68
C ARG A 124 -19.23 7.79 -5.10
N LEU A 125 -19.29 8.11 -3.81
CA LEU A 125 -18.25 8.82 -3.10
C LEU A 125 -16.95 8.02 -3.09
N VAL A 126 -17.01 6.75 -2.70
CA VAL A 126 -15.84 5.88 -2.63
C VAL A 126 -15.18 5.79 -4.01
N GLY A 127 -15.96 5.59 -5.06
CA GLY A 127 -15.44 5.54 -6.43
C GLY A 127 -14.72 6.82 -6.82
N ASP A 128 -15.30 7.98 -6.50
CA ASP A 128 -14.70 9.29 -6.80
C ASP A 128 -13.37 9.49 -6.06
N VAL A 129 -13.36 9.23 -4.76
CA VAL A 129 -12.14 9.40 -3.93
C VAL A 129 -11.05 8.43 -4.34
N MET A 130 -11.39 7.17 -4.58
CA MET A 130 -10.41 6.16 -4.98
C MET A 130 -9.82 6.43 -6.35
N LYS A 131 -10.56 7.08 -7.24
CA LYS A 131 -10.07 7.48 -8.56
C LYS A 131 -9.00 8.56 -8.48
N SER A 132 -9.18 9.55 -7.59
CA SER A 132 -8.28 10.70 -7.48
C SER A 132 -7.16 10.49 -6.45
N HIS A 133 -7.36 9.65 -5.45
CA HIS A 133 -6.44 9.45 -4.32
C HIS A 133 -6.03 7.98 -4.14
N LYS A 134 -5.96 7.23 -5.23
CA LYS A 134 -5.54 5.84 -5.21
C LYS A 134 -4.16 5.70 -4.55
N GLY A 135 -4.06 4.78 -3.59
CA GLY A 135 -2.82 4.54 -2.85
C GLY A 135 -2.62 5.43 -1.63
N GLN A 136 -3.40 6.50 -1.46
CA GLN A 136 -3.33 7.39 -0.30
C GLN A 136 -4.41 7.11 0.73
N VAL A 137 -5.50 6.47 0.32
CA VAL A 137 -6.64 6.17 1.18
C VAL A 137 -7.12 4.74 0.93
N GLU A 138 -7.76 4.15 1.93
CA GLU A 138 -8.44 2.86 1.82
C GLU A 138 -9.95 3.10 1.69
N ALA A 139 -10.60 2.31 0.84
CA ALA A 139 -12.05 2.44 0.61
C ALA A 139 -12.86 2.30 1.91
N ALA A 140 -12.46 1.38 2.78
CA ALA A 140 -13.11 1.17 4.08
C ALA A 140 -13.04 2.41 4.97
N ASP A 141 -11.91 3.12 4.98
CA ASP A 141 -11.74 4.33 5.77
C ASP A 141 -12.56 5.49 5.21
N VAL A 142 -12.62 5.63 3.90
CA VAL A 142 -13.46 6.64 3.23
C VAL A 142 -14.93 6.42 3.62
N LYS A 143 -15.40 5.18 3.55
CA LYS A 143 -16.76 4.82 3.91
C LYS A 143 -17.06 5.11 5.39
N ARG A 144 -16.15 4.70 6.27
CA ARG A 144 -16.29 4.93 7.73
C ARG A 144 -16.43 6.42 8.05
N VAL A 145 -15.55 7.25 7.49
CA VAL A 145 -15.57 8.69 7.72
C VAL A 145 -16.85 9.31 7.16
N ALA A 146 -17.26 8.91 5.96
CA ALA A 146 -18.48 9.41 5.34
C ALA A 146 -19.72 9.05 6.15
N GLU A 147 -19.81 7.84 6.65
CA GLU A 147 -20.92 7.41 7.51
C GLU A 147 -20.99 8.27 8.78
N SER A 148 -19.83 8.58 9.37
CA SER A 148 -19.75 9.47 10.55
C SER A 148 -20.24 10.88 10.23
N LEU A 149 -19.90 11.41 9.06
CA LEU A 149 -20.29 12.77 8.66
C LEU A 149 -21.77 12.88 8.28
N LEU A 150 -22.38 11.79 7.80
CA LEU A 150 -23.78 11.75 7.37
C LEU A 150 -24.74 11.31 8.47
N ALA A 151 -24.22 10.88 9.59
CA ALA A 151 -25.02 10.42 10.73
C ALA A 151 -25.75 11.58 11.42
#